data_f58a24c1806fc5a82df633ee049c6933
#
_entry.id   f58a24c1806fc5a82df633ee049c6933
#
_cell.length_a   1.000
_cell.length_b   1.000
_cell.length_c   1.000
_cell.angle_alpha   90.00
_cell.angle_beta   90.00
_cell.angle_gamma   90.00
#
_symmetry.space_group_name_H-M   'P 1'
#
loop_
_entity.id
_entity.type
_entity.pdbx_description
1 polymer ?
#
loop_
_entity_poly.entity_id
_entity_poly.type
_entity_poly.pdbx_seq_one_letter_code
_entity_poly.pdbx_strand_id
1 'polypeptide(L)'
;LLLKPYYSIKNVTIDGYINALDDFEALIIADPKTPFSEADLFTIDQFVMKGGDLMCFMNTLDIKNDTLYAQGYTHSTRKNLRLEHMLFDYGFKINDNLIMDVNSIPKYDPRFDESRLNWYYQVLSTNTKHPIVKNIEPVGMEYVNQIEFTNDNVKPILTSSTNSNRSGLAPIVELNMSFNFDDKDPKLVSNPNDKKNQLWA
;
A
#
# COMPACT_ATOMS: atom_id res chain seq x y z
N LEU A 1 0.27 -18.48 11.28
CA LEU A 1 1.00 -17.97 10.13
C LEU A 1 0.89 -18.99 9.00
N LEU A 2 0.20 -18.63 7.91
CA LEU A 2 -0.07 -19.52 6.75
C LEU A 2 1.22 -19.93 6.00
N LEU A 3 2.29 -19.17 6.15
CA LEU A 3 3.58 -19.44 5.48
C LEU A 3 4.43 -20.50 6.18
N LYS A 4 4.25 -20.74 7.48
CA LYS A 4 5.09 -21.67 8.26
C LYS A 4 5.19 -23.10 7.71
N PRO A 5 4.15 -23.68 7.08
CA PRO A 5 4.28 -25.03 6.51
C PRO A 5 5.25 -25.12 5.32
N TYR A 6 5.52 -23.99 4.67
CA TYR A 6 6.30 -23.92 3.44
C TYR A 6 7.67 -23.26 3.62
N TYR A 7 7.82 -22.40 4.65
CA TYR A 7 9.00 -21.57 4.87
C TYR A 7 9.45 -21.59 6.32
N SER A 8 10.76 -21.57 6.55
CA SER A 8 11.36 -21.32 7.86
C SER A 8 11.40 -19.82 8.11
N ILE A 9 10.49 -19.31 8.95
CA ILE A 9 10.35 -17.87 9.21
C ILE A 9 11.08 -17.51 10.50
N LYS A 10 11.99 -16.55 10.42
CA LYS A 10 12.71 -15.95 11.55
C LYS A 10 12.55 -14.43 11.54
N ASN A 11 12.45 -13.84 12.73
CA ASN A 11 12.58 -12.40 12.86
C ASN A 11 14.07 -12.04 12.88
N VAL A 12 14.43 -11.02 12.13
CA VAL A 12 15.80 -10.50 12.07
C VAL A 12 15.82 -9.02 12.41
N THR A 13 16.85 -8.60 13.12
CA THR A 13 17.20 -7.20 13.32
C THR A 13 18.51 -6.95 12.60
N ILE A 14 18.54 -5.99 11.69
CA ILE A 14 19.74 -5.71 10.88
C ILE A 14 20.77 -4.96 11.72
N ASP A 15 20.35 -3.89 12.39
CA ASP A 15 21.17 -3.09 13.33
C ASP A 15 22.56 -2.72 12.79
N GLY A 16 22.61 -2.38 11.49
CA GLY A 16 23.84 -2.00 10.79
C GLY A 16 24.82 -3.14 10.46
N TYR A 17 24.48 -4.39 10.77
CA TYR A 17 25.34 -5.54 10.40
C TYR A 17 25.18 -5.92 8.94
N ILE A 18 26.24 -5.77 8.16
CA ILE A 18 26.24 -6.02 6.70
C ILE A 18 25.84 -7.46 6.35
N ASN A 19 26.19 -8.43 7.19
CA ASN A 19 25.93 -9.86 6.94
C ASN A 19 24.66 -10.36 7.64
N ALA A 20 23.83 -9.47 8.19
CA ALA A 20 22.64 -9.86 8.96
C ALA A 20 21.65 -10.67 8.13
N LEU A 21 21.67 -10.57 6.82
CA LEU A 21 20.74 -11.20 5.88
C LEU A 21 21.37 -12.34 5.07
N ASP A 22 22.64 -12.68 5.24
CA ASP A 22 23.34 -13.67 4.39
C ASP A 22 22.75 -15.10 4.49
N ASP A 23 22.10 -15.45 5.60
CA ASP A 23 21.48 -16.75 5.81
C ASP A 23 20.01 -16.84 5.32
N PHE A 24 19.49 -15.78 4.67
CA PHE A 24 18.10 -15.71 4.22
C PHE A 24 18.00 -15.70 2.70
N GLU A 25 16.96 -16.32 2.17
CA GLU A 25 16.62 -16.29 0.74
C GLU A 25 15.67 -15.14 0.41
N ALA A 26 14.79 -14.79 1.34
CA ALA A 26 13.80 -13.73 1.18
C ALA A 26 13.68 -12.87 2.44
N LEU A 27 13.51 -11.56 2.24
CA LEU A 27 13.25 -10.58 3.29
C LEU A 27 11.83 -10.02 3.14
N ILE A 28 11.05 -10.05 4.22
CA ILE A 28 9.73 -9.42 4.28
C ILE A 28 9.81 -8.21 5.20
N ILE A 29 9.51 -7.03 4.67
CA ILE A 29 9.33 -5.79 5.42
C ILE A 29 7.83 -5.53 5.51
N ALA A 30 7.27 -5.61 6.74
CA ALA A 30 5.84 -5.46 6.96
C ALA A 30 5.56 -4.27 7.88
N ASP A 31 4.86 -3.26 7.34
CA ASP A 31 4.39 -2.05 8.02
C ASP A 31 5.47 -1.39 8.92
N PRO A 32 6.62 -1.00 8.37
CA PRO A 32 7.68 -0.34 9.12
C PRO A 32 7.16 0.97 9.73
N LYS A 33 7.54 1.24 10.99
CA LYS A 33 7.10 2.43 11.74
C LYS A 33 8.20 3.45 11.94
N THR A 34 9.44 3.02 11.84
CA THR A 34 10.63 3.84 12.11
C THR A 34 11.50 3.94 10.87
N PRO A 35 12.25 5.05 10.70
CA PRO A 35 13.19 5.18 9.59
C PRO A 35 14.27 4.10 9.65
N PHE A 36 14.63 3.59 8.49
CA PHE A 36 15.82 2.76 8.35
C PHE A 36 17.09 3.62 8.43
N SER A 37 18.13 3.10 9.06
CA SER A 37 19.45 3.72 8.99
C SER A 37 20.08 3.52 7.62
N GLU A 38 21.07 4.33 7.27
CA GLU A 38 21.81 4.14 5.99
C GLU A 38 22.52 2.79 5.92
N ALA A 39 23.01 2.32 7.06
CA ALA A 39 23.64 1.01 7.15
C ALA A 39 22.64 -0.13 6.93
N ASP A 40 21.40 0.00 7.45
CA ASP A 40 20.34 -0.99 7.21
C ASP A 40 19.91 -0.99 5.75
N LEU A 41 19.73 0.20 5.14
CA LEU A 41 19.40 0.33 3.72
C LEU A 41 20.48 -0.29 2.84
N PHE A 42 21.74 -0.03 3.14
CA PHE A 42 22.88 -0.64 2.44
C PHE A 42 22.87 -2.17 2.57
N THR A 43 22.59 -2.70 3.75
CA THR A 43 22.50 -4.16 3.98
C THR A 43 21.35 -4.77 3.17
N ILE A 44 20.18 -4.12 3.13
CA ILE A 44 19.03 -4.57 2.33
C ILE A 44 19.37 -4.52 0.84
N ASP A 45 19.99 -3.43 0.38
CA ASP A 45 20.42 -3.29 -1.03
C ASP A 45 21.40 -4.38 -1.42
N GLN A 46 22.43 -4.62 -0.60
CA GLN A 46 23.40 -5.69 -0.85
C GLN A 46 22.76 -7.08 -0.87
N PHE A 47 21.75 -7.33 -0.02
CA PHE A 47 20.98 -8.57 -0.02
C PHE A 47 20.27 -8.77 -1.36
N VAL A 48 19.57 -7.74 -1.86
CA VAL A 48 18.88 -7.78 -3.16
C VAL A 48 19.87 -7.93 -4.31
N MET A 49 20.99 -7.21 -4.27
CA MET A 49 22.04 -7.29 -5.31
C MET A 49 22.72 -8.66 -5.36
N LYS A 50 22.77 -9.39 -4.26
CA LYS A 50 23.23 -10.79 -4.20
C LYS A 50 22.18 -11.80 -4.69
N GLY A 51 20.97 -11.35 -5.06
CA GLY A 51 19.88 -12.18 -5.57
C GLY A 51 18.85 -12.59 -4.52
N GLY A 52 18.83 -11.97 -3.36
CA GLY A 52 17.79 -12.15 -2.36
C GLY A 52 16.46 -11.53 -2.78
N ASP A 53 15.35 -12.17 -2.42
CA ASP A 53 14.01 -11.67 -2.71
C ASP A 53 13.55 -10.67 -1.65
N LEU A 54 13.09 -9.49 -2.07
CA LEU A 54 12.56 -8.46 -1.18
C LEU A 54 11.06 -8.29 -1.39
N MET A 55 10.28 -8.44 -0.32
CA MET A 55 8.84 -8.19 -0.28
C MET A 55 8.51 -7.08 0.72
N CYS A 56 7.92 -5.98 0.24
CA CYS A 56 7.56 -4.83 1.07
C CYS A 56 6.05 -4.67 1.15
N PHE A 57 5.49 -4.77 2.36
CA PHE A 57 4.12 -4.38 2.69
C PHE A 57 4.17 -3.10 3.51
N MET A 58 3.95 -1.98 2.88
CA MET A 58 4.09 -0.68 3.54
C MET A 58 3.17 0.37 2.95
N ASN A 59 2.90 1.39 3.74
CA ASN A 59 2.32 2.64 3.29
C ASN A 59 3.18 3.81 3.78
N THR A 60 3.11 4.94 3.09
CA THR A 60 3.89 6.14 3.41
C THR A 60 3.20 7.07 4.41
N LEU A 61 1.92 6.81 4.70
CA LEU A 61 1.11 7.65 5.57
C LEU A 61 0.75 6.92 6.88
N ASP A 62 0.87 7.62 7.99
CA ASP A 62 0.35 7.21 9.28
C ASP A 62 -1.06 7.78 9.46
N ILE A 63 -2.03 6.91 9.73
CA ILE A 63 -3.44 7.24 9.90
C ILE A 63 -3.89 6.70 11.25
N LYS A 64 -4.29 7.63 12.14
CA LYS A 64 -4.68 7.28 13.50
C LYS A 64 -6.15 6.87 13.54
N ASN A 65 -6.42 5.58 13.45
CA ASN A 65 -7.78 5.04 13.48
C ASN A 65 -8.53 5.41 14.78
N ASP A 66 -7.85 5.42 15.94
CA ASP A 66 -8.48 5.82 17.21
C ASP A 66 -9.01 7.25 17.15
N THR A 67 -8.24 8.19 16.57
CA THR A 67 -8.69 9.56 16.36
C THR A 67 -9.83 9.63 15.36
N LEU A 68 -9.73 8.88 14.26
CA LEU A 68 -10.76 8.79 13.24
C LEU A 68 -12.10 8.34 13.83
N TYR A 69 -12.08 7.28 14.65
CA TYR A 69 -13.30 6.79 15.29
C TYR A 69 -13.83 7.71 16.39
N ALA A 70 -12.95 8.40 17.12
CA ALA A 70 -13.36 9.30 18.19
C ALA A 70 -13.95 10.63 17.68
N GLN A 71 -13.36 11.20 16.61
CA GLN A 71 -13.68 12.53 16.11
C GLN A 71 -14.44 12.53 14.78
N GLY A 72 -14.51 11.39 14.09
CA GLY A 72 -15.07 11.26 12.74
C GLY A 72 -14.10 11.61 11.62
N TYR A 73 -12.93 12.14 11.94
CA TYR A 73 -11.86 12.45 10.99
C TYR A 73 -10.48 12.33 11.63
N THR A 74 -9.45 12.20 10.80
CA THR A 74 -8.05 12.25 11.22
C THR A 74 -7.17 12.84 10.12
N HIS A 75 -6.09 13.49 10.52
CA HIS A 75 -5.07 13.95 9.59
C HIS A 75 -4.08 12.82 9.35
N SER A 76 -3.83 12.50 8.09
CA SER A 76 -2.72 11.62 7.75
C SER A 76 -1.39 12.36 7.89
N THR A 77 -0.37 11.67 8.35
CA THR A 77 0.99 12.23 8.47
C THR A 77 1.98 11.36 7.73
N ARG A 78 2.94 11.97 7.05
CA ARG A 78 3.95 11.24 6.31
C ARG A 78 4.87 10.47 7.26
N LYS A 79 5.08 9.18 6.98
CA LYS A 79 6.12 8.37 7.61
C LYS A 79 7.43 8.65 6.89
N ASN A 80 8.45 9.05 7.62
CA ASN A 80 9.79 9.18 7.06
C ASN A 80 10.53 7.85 7.20
N LEU A 81 10.33 6.95 6.26
CA LEU A 81 10.92 5.61 6.30
C LEU A 81 12.33 5.56 5.69
N ARG A 82 12.70 6.58 4.90
CA ARG A 82 13.98 6.69 4.20
C ARG A 82 14.22 5.61 3.13
N LEU A 83 13.16 4.93 2.69
CA LEU A 83 13.20 3.90 1.63
C LEU A 83 13.06 4.48 0.22
N GLU A 84 12.71 5.75 0.10
CA GLU A 84 12.23 6.36 -1.15
C GLU A 84 13.27 6.29 -2.27
N HIS A 85 14.55 6.55 -1.96
CA HIS A 85 15.63 6.51 -2.95
C HIS A 85 15.89 5.08 -3.44
N MET A 86 16.00 4.12 -2.52
CA MET A 86 16.21 2.72 -2.85
C MET A 86 15.08 2.18 -3.73
N LEU A 87 13.83 2.48 -3.39
CA LEU A 87 12.68 2.04 -4.18
C LEU A 87 12.65 2.71 -5.56
N PHE A 88 13.06 3.97 -5.65
CA PHE A 88 13.17 4.68 -6.92
C PHE A 88 14.21 4.05 -7.84
N ASP A 89 15.37 3.66 -7.29
CA ASP A 89 16.42 2.97 -8.03
C ASP A 89 15.97 1.58 -8.51
N TYR A 90 15.07 0.92 -7.76
CA TYR A 90 14.43 -0.34 -8.16
C TYR A 90 13.30 -0.17 -9.17
N GLY A 91 12.93 1.05 -9.50
CA GLY A 91 12.01 1.31 -10.60
C GLY A 91 10.62 1.74 -10.21
N PHE A 92 10.36 2.09 -8.96
CA PHE A 92 9.04 2.56 -8.52
C PHE A 92 9.12 3.63 -7.43
N LYS A 93 8.10 4.48 -7.44
CA LYS A 93 7.92 5.56 -6.47
C LYS A 93 6.57 5.44 -5.80
N ILE A 94 6.54 5.45 -4.48
CA ILE A 94 5.31 5.47 -3.69
C ILE A 94 4.97 6.93 -3.36
N ASN A 95 3.76 7.37 -3.69
CA ASN A 95 3.30 8.72 -3.44
C ASN A 95 2.63 8.85 -2.07
N ASP A 96 2.73 10.03 -1.44
CA ASP A 96 2.09 10.34 -0.15
C ASP A 96 0.61 10.72 -0.33
N ASN A 97 -0.14 9.91 -1.07
CA ASN A 97 -1.57 10.04 -1.28
C ASN A 97 -2.27 8.72 -0.97
N LEU A 98 -3.58 8.74 -0.92
CA LEU A 98 -4.40 7.54 -0.74
C LEU A 98 -5.23 7.29 -1.98
N ILE A 99 -5.37 6.03 -2.32
CA ILE A 99 -6.31 5.59 -3.33
C ILE A 99 -7.68 5.37 -2.69
N MET A 100 -8.69 5.87 -3.37
CA MET A 100 -10.11 5.65 -3.07
C MET A 100 -10.73 4.90 -4.24
N ASP A 101 -11.51 3.88 -3.97
CA ASP A 101 -12.14 3.08 -5.02
C ASP A 101 -13.61 2.82 -4.69
N VAL A 102 -14.46 2.89 -5.71
CA VAL A 102 -15.88 2.47 -5.59
C VAL A 102 -15.97 0.98 -5.28
N ASN A 103 -15.03 0.22 -5.84
CA ASN A 103 -14.88 -1.20 -5.54
C ASN A 103 -14.14 -1.36 -4.20
N SER A 104 -14.89 -1.21 -3.11
CA SER A 104 -14.37 -1.16 -1.75
C SER A 104 -15.12 -2.08 -0.81
N ILE A 105 -14.50 -2.41 0.32
CA ILE A 105 -15.14 -3.16 1.39
C ILE A 105 -15.83 -2.18 2.32
N PRO A 106 -17.15 -2.31 2.55
CA PRO A 106 -17.86 -1.45 3.48
C PRO A 106 -17.36 -1.65 4.91
N LYS A 107 -17.24 -0.56 5.65
CA LYS A 107 -16.85 -0.56 7.07
C LYS A 107 -18.10 -0.47 7.95
N TYR A 108 -18.11 -1.23 9.03
CA TYR A 108 -19.16 -1.13 10.03
C TYR A 108 -18.79 -0.06 11.06
N ASP A 109 -19.68 0.88 11.30
CA ASP A 109 -19.54 1.84 12.40
C ASP A 109 -20.79 1.77 13.30
N PRO A 110 -20.66 1.32 14.57
CA PRO A 110 -21.78 1.14 15.48
C PRO A 110 -22.50 2.46 15.85
N ARG A 111 -21.93 3.60 15.51
CA ARG A 111 -22.56 4.92 15.72
C ARG A 111 -23.67 5.23 14.72
N PHE A 112 -23.72 4.54 13.60
CA PHE A 112 -24.67 4.78 12.51
C PHE A 112 -25.63 3.60 12.33
N ASP A 113 -26.27 3.17 13.43
CA ASP A 113 -27.42 2.25 13.48
C ASP A 113 -27.48 1.27 12.28
N GLU A 114 -26.69 0.20 12.36
CA GLU A 114 -26.60 -0.92 11.40
C GLU A 114 -26.23 -0.54 9.94
N SER A 115 -26.04 0.72 9.63
CA SER A 115 -25.64 1.11 8.28
C SER A 115 -24.17 0.80 8.01
N ARG A 116 -23.93 0.05 6.93
CA ARG A 116 -22.57 -0.14 6.41
C ARG A 116 -22.17 1.14 5.69
N LEU A 117 -21.10 1.77 6.17
CA LEU A 117 -20.52 2.90 5.47
C LEU A 117 -19.67 2.39 4.31
N ASN A 118 -19.86 2.95 3.13
CA ASN A 118 -18.93 2.71 2.03
C ASN A 118 -17.57 3.28 2.43
N TRP A 119 -16.58 2.39 2.57
CA TRP A 119 -15.24 2.77 2.99
C TRP A 119 -14.27 2.74 1.82
N TYR A 120 -14.22 3.82 1.06
CA TYR A 120 -13.47 3.90 -0.21
C TYR A 120 -11.96 3.71 -0.06
N TYR A 121 -11.43 3.89 1.15
CA TYR A 121 -10.01 3.65 1.45
C TYR A 121 -9.66 2.17 1.68
N GLN A 122 -10.66 1.28 1.76
CA GLN A 122 -10.44 -0.17 1.77
C GLN A 122 -10.72 -0.73 0.38
N VAL A 123 -9.74 -0.58 -0.48
CA VAL A 123 -9.82 -0.94 -1.90
C VAL A 123 -9.86 -2.46 -2.07
N LEU A 124 -10.78 -2.95 -2.89
CA LEU A 124 -10.75 -4.31 -3.40
C LEU A 124 -9.93 -4.35 -4.68
N SER A 125 -8.86 -5.15 -4.69
CA SER A 125 -8.00 -5.26 -5.85
C SER A 125 -8.74 -5.81 -7.06
N THR A 126 -8.38 -5.31 -8.23
CA THR A 126 -8.69 -5.94 -9.51
C THR A 126 -7.46 -6.73 -9.94
N ASN A 127 -7.61 -8.05 -10.09
CA ASN A 127 -6.50 -8.90 -10.46
C ASN A 127 -6.11 -8.65 -11.93
N THR A 128 -4.82 -8.54 -12.16
CA THR A 128 -4.30 -8.48 -13.53
C THR A 128 -4.33 -9.87 -14.18
N LYS A 129 -3.94 -9.95 -15.46
CA LYS A 129 -3.76 -11.24 -16.15
C LYS A 129 -2.47 -11.97 -15.74
N HIS A 130 -1.76 -11.46 -14.74
CA HIS A 130 -0.50 -12.05 -14.29
C HIS A 130 -0.73 -13.43 -13.68
N PRO A 131 0.12 -14.44 -13.97
CA PRO A 131 -0.08 -15.82 -13.49
C PRO A 131 -0.18 -15.93 -11.96
N ILE A 132 0.53 -15.08 -11.21
CA ILE A 132 0.54 -15.09 -9.74
C ILE A 132 -0.86 -14.83 -9.15
N VAL A 133 -1.66 -13.97 -9.78
CA VAL A 133 -2.98 -13.56 -9.29
C VAL A 133 -4.12 -14.15 -10.10
N LYS A 134 -3.81 -15.03 -11.03
CA LYS A 134 -4.84 -15.74 -11.80
C LYS A 134 -5.58 -16.69 -10.88
N ASN A 135 -6.92 -16.58 -10.82
CA ASN A 135 -7.81 -17.41 -10.03
C ASN A 135 -7.69 -17.24 -8.50
N ILE A 136 -7.20 -16.10 -8.02
CA ILE A 136 -7.35 -15.73 -6.62
C ILE A 136 -8.52 -14.75 -6.45
N GLU A 137 -9.13 -14.76 -5.28
CA GLU A 137 -10.14 -13.78 -4.89
C GLU A 137 -9.55 -12.37 -4.80
N PRO A 138 -10.36 -11.31 -5.00
CA PRO A 138 -9.91 -9.95 -4.77
C PRO A 138 -9.34 -9.75 -3.37
N VAL A 139 -8.22 -9.03 -3.28
CA VAL A 139 -7.56 -8.73 -2.00
C VAL A 139 -8.01 -7.35 -1.52
N GLY A 140 -8.53 -7.30 -0.29
CA GLY A 140 -8.86 -6.03 0.36
C GLY A 140 -7.60 -5.40 0.97
N MET A 141 -7.33 -4.16 0.61
CA MET A 141 -6.18 -3.39 1.11
C MET A 141 -6.66 -2.04 1.62
N GLU A 142 -6.28 -1.67 2.85
CA GLU A 142 -6.68 -0.41 3.48
C GLU A 142 -5.56 0.63 3.40
N TYR A 143 -5.91 1.88 3.13
CA TYR A 143 -5.00 3.03 3.06
C TYR A 143 -3.85 2.87 2.07
N VAL A 144 -4.17 2.43 0.87
CA VAL A 144 -3.19 2.15 -0.17
C VAL A 144 -2.69 3.43 -0.82
N ASN A 145 -1.38 3.53 -1.01
CA ASN A 145 -0.74 4.62 -1.75
C ASN A 145 -0.71 4.32 -3.26
N GLN A 146 -0.65 5.37 -4.05
CA GLN A 146 -0.35 5.25 -5.47
C GLN A 146 1.13 4.92 -5.66
N ILE A 147 1.42 3.93 -6.51
CA ILE A 147 2.77 3.62 -6.96
C ILE A 147 2.92 4.05 -8.42
N GLU A 148 3.96 4.81 -8.71
CA GLU A 148 4.37 5.19 -10.06
C GLU A 148 5.59 4.38 -10.48
N PHE A 149 5.59 3.89 -11.72
CA PHE A 149 6.73 3.19 -12.29
C PHE A 149 7.71 4.16 -12.92
N THR A 150 8.99 3.95 -12.66
CA THR A 150 10.08 4.75 -13.24
C THR A 150 10.76 4.03 -14.40
N ASN A 151 10.49 2.74 -14.58
CA ASN A 151 10.98 1.94 -15.70
C ASN A 151 9.98 0.85 -16.14
N ASP A 152 10.21 0.26 -17.31
CA ASP A 152 9.33 -0.74 -17.93
C ASP A 152 9.51 -2.17 -17.37
N ASN A 153 10.46 -2.40 -16.49
CA ASN A 153 10.73 -3.72 -15.91
C ASN A 153 9.75 -4.05 -14.77
N VAL A 154 9.12 -3.03 -14.20
CA VAL A 154 8.12 -3.20 -13.14
C VAL A 154 6.77 -3.63 -13.74
N LYS A 155 6.17 -4.65 -13.18
CA LYS A 155 4.88 -5.19 -13.63
C LYS A 155 3.86 -5.15 -12.51
N PRO A 156 2.65 -4.64 -12.79
CA PRO A 156 1.56 -4.67 -11.82
C PRO A 156 1.04 -6.08 -11.61
N ILE A 157 0.80 -6.45 -10.38
CA ILE A 157 0.16 -7.70 -10.00
C ILE A 157 -1.29 -7.46 -9.62
N LEU A 158 -1.53 -6.50 -8.73
CA LEU A 158 -2.86 -6.07 -8.28
C LEU A 158 -3.07 -4.60 -8.64
N THR A 159 -4.30 -4.23 -8.99
CA THR A 159 -4.64 -2.86 -9.35
C THR A 159 -5.95 -2.44 -8.71
N SER A 160 -6.20 -1.15 -8.60
CA SER A 160 -7.53 -0.63 -8.31
C SER A 160 -8.48 -0.82 -9.50
N SER A 161 -9.77 -0.61 -9.31
CA SER A 161 -10.72 -0.58 -10.41
C SER A 161 -10.54 0.68 -11.28
N THR A 162 -11.21 0.69 -12.44
CA THR A 162 -11.26 1.88 -13.31
C THR A 162 -12.03 3.05 -12.69
N ASN A 163 -12.81 2.80 -11.63
CA ASN A 163 -13.58 3.79 -10.89
C ASN A 163 -12.85 4.22 -9.60
N SER A 164 -11.54 4.24 -9.64
CA SER A 164 -10.70 4.70 -8.53
C SER A 164 -10.17 6.10 -8.78
N ASN A 165 -9.92 6.82 -7.69
CA ASN A 165 -9.30 8.13 -7.70
C ASN A 165 -8.25 8.20 -6.58
N ARG A 166 -7.39 9.21 -6.65
CA ARG A 166 -6.38 9.50 -5.63
C ARG A 166 -6.77 10.74 -4.83
N SER A 167 -6.47 10.72 -3.54
CA SER A 167 -6.55 11.91 -2.70
C SER A 167 -5.45 12.93 -3.05
N GLY A 168 -5.52 14.12 -2.47
CA GLY A 168 -4.37 15.01 -2.38
C GLY A 168 -3.24 14.40 -1.53
N LEU A 169 -2.11 15.09 -1.45
CA LEU A 169 -1.00 14.69 -0.58
C LEU A 169 -1.39 14.85 0.89
N ALA A 170 -1.03 13.88 1.72
CA ALA A 170 -1.32 13.84 3.16
C ALA A 170 -2.78 14.25 3.49
N PRO A 171 -3.78 13.54 2.98
CA PRO A 171 -5.18 13.95 3.06
C PRO A 171 -5.72 13.91 4.49
N ILE A 172 -6.80 14.64 4.73
CA ILE A 172 -7.69 14.37 5.85
C ILE A 172 -8.55 13.17 5.49
N VAL A 173 -8.56 12.18 6.37
CA VAL A 173 -9.40 10.99 6.26
C VAL A 173 -10.64 11.19 7.11
N GLU A 174 -11.80 11.11 6.51
CA GLU A 174 -13.10 11.31 7.19
C GLU A 174 -13.89 10.01 7.20
N LEU A 175 -14.49 9.68 8.35
CA LEU A 175 -15.28 8.47 8.50
C LEU A 175 -16.61 8.56 7.74
N ASN A 176 -17.24 9.74 7.78
CA ASN A 176 -18.48 10.01 7.08
C ASN A 176 -18.22 10.75 5.78
N MET A 177 -17.49 10.11 4.90
CA MET A 177 -17.37 10.61 3.53
C MET A 177 -18.71 10.39 2.84
N SER A 178 -19.60 11.35 2.92
CA SER A 178 -20.76 11.43 2.04
C SER A 178 -20.26 11.76 0.62
N PHE A 179 -19.65 10.79 -0.04
CA PHE A 179 -19.51 10.85 -1.47
C PHE A 179 -20.91 10.68 -2.05
N ASN A 180 -21.54 11.78 -2.34
CA ASN A 180 -22.59 11.77 -3.34
C ASN A 180 -21.92 11.35 -4.65
N PHE A 181 -21.94 10.03 -4.90
CA PHE A 181 -21.71 9.50 -6.23
C PHE A 181 -22.85 9.89 -7.15
N ASP A 182 -22.96 11.17 -7.43
CA ASP A 182 -23.59 11.58 -8.65
C ASP A 182 -22.64 11.12 -9.77
N ASP A 183 -23.12 10.32 -10.73
CA ASP A 183 -22.37 9.80 -11.89
C ASP A 183 -21.58 10.88 -12.67
N LYS A 184 -21.62 12.10 -12.20
CA LYS A 184 -21.04 13.31 -12.77
C LYS A 184 -19.92 13.92 -11.94
N ASP A 185 -19.52 13.34 -10.78
CA ASP A 185 -18.38 13.92 -10.05
C ASP A 185 -17.06 13.52 -10.75
N PRO A 186 -16.42 14.47 -11.49
CA PRO A 186 -15.20 14.17 -12.22
C PRO A 186 -14.01 13.83 -11.29
N LYS A 187 -14.17 13.93 -9.97
CA LYS A 187 -13.14 13.56 -9.00
C LYS A 187 -13.04 12.04 -8.79
N LEU A 188 -14.05 11.29 -9.18
CA LEU A 188 -14.10 9.84 -8.97
C LEU A 188 -14.07 9.04 -10.29
N VAL A 189 -14.26 9.71 -11.42
CA VAL A 189 -14.13 9.07 -12.73
C VAL A 189 -12.66 9.12 -13.12
N SER A 190 -11.96 8.00 -12.95
CA SER A 190 -10.64 7.85 -13.57
C SER A 190 -10.83 7.93 -15.08
N ASN A 191 -10.11 8.82 -15.74
CA ASN A 191 -10.03 8.81 -17.19
C ASN A 191 -9.52 7.42 -17.62
N PRO A 192 -10.30 6.61 -18.36
CA PRO A 192 -9.89 5.26 -18.75
C PRO A 192 -8.60 5.25 -19.60
N ASN A 193 -8.19 6.41 -20.12
CA ASN A 193 -6.93 6.60 -20.82
C ASN A 193 -5.79 7.05 -19.90
N ASP A 194 -6.06 7.34 -18.62
CA ASP A 194 -5.04 7.74 -17.69
C ASP A 194 -4.43 6.51 -16.99
N LYS A 195 -3.43 5.93 -17.65
CA LYS A 195 -2.64 4.81 -17.12
C LYS A 195 -1.96 5.11 -15.77
N LYS A 196 -2.00 6.38 -15.32
CA LYS A 196 -1.39 6.84 -14.07
C LYS A 196 -2.25 6.61 -12.83
N ASN A 197 -3.53 6.26 -12.99
CA ASN A 197 -4.45 6.09 -11.87
C ASN A 197 -4.63 4.62 -11.44
N GLN A 198 -3.83 3.71 -11.94
CA GLN A 198 -3.88 2.31 -11.52
C GLN A 198 -3.04 2.13 -10.27
N LEU A 199 -3.62 1.48 -9.28
CA LEU A 199 -2.95 1.00 -8.08
C LEU A 199 -2.03 -0.15 -8.46
N TRP A 200 -0.87 -0.11 -7.88
CA TRP A 200 0.10 -1.17 -8.02
C TRP A 200 0.51 -1.64 -6.62
N ALA A 201 0.18 -2.84 -6.26
CA ALA A 201 0.67 -3.51 -5.06
C ALA A 201 1.58 -4.66 -5.45
#